data_3930b0904626f2f2d20d43dc80904081
#
_entry.id   3930b0904626f2f2d20d43dc80904081
#
_cell.length_a   1.000
_cell.length_b   1.000
_cell.length_c   1.000
_cell.angle_alpha   90.00
_cell.angle_beta   90.00
_cell.angle_gamma   90.00
#
_symmetry.space_group_name_H-M   'P 1'
#
loop_
_entity.id
_entity.type
_entity.pdbx_description
1 polymer ?
#
loop_
_entity_poly.entity_id
_entity_poly.type
_entity_poly.pdbx_seq_one_letter_code
_entity_poly.pdbx_strand_id
1 'polypeptide(L)'
;MVACIKPEAKGDIIKMDVLTEKELKYLEQELKRKANDTEQDAVGAQWSEHCSYKSSKKYLQLLPTKGKHVVVGPGYDAGVLDVGDGYILTVHIESHNHPSAIEPFGGAATGVGGVIRDIMSMGTRPIAVLDALRFAPIKADNNNHHVAKSKWLFKNVVKGIADYGNCIGIPTVGGEIEFDPSFQDYCLVDVAAIGFGRREDIITNRAEADDIIILAGGPTGRDGIRGASFASKALEEENRSAVQIPDPFLEKLLLEATMEAVKQDCLKCIKDLGGGGLSCCLSETSDNLGKGFDIELTKIHTREGYMMPNELMISESQERMLYITDKQRLSILQSILSKYGIKHSILGTVQEHQDLIIRHSGKVIMQMPSHLIAHAPLADRAAKRPTYLDNLKKTV
;
A
#
# COMPACT_ATOMS: atom_id res chain seq x y z
N MET A 1 -31.99 17.42 -34.46
CA MET A 1 -31.68 15.96 -34.44
C MET A 1 -30.18 15.84 -34.26
N VAL A 2 -29.70 15.72 -33.03
CA VAL A 2 -28.29 15.52 -32.73
C VAL A 2 -28.12 14.04 -32.49
N ALA A 3 -27.37 13.39 -33.36
CA ALA A 3 -27.10 11.97 -33.28
C ALA A 3 -26.21 11.68 -32.05
N CYS A 4 -26.74 10.84 -31.15
CA CYS A 4 -25.97 10.30 -30.04
C CYS A 4 -24.93 9.33 -30.59
N ILE A 5 -23.68 9.74 -30.62
CA ILE A 5 -22.54 8.84 -30.91
C ILE A 5 -22.32 8.01 -29.64
N LYS A 6 -22.63 6.71 -29.73
CA LYS A 6 -22.21 5.74 -28.72
C LYS A 6 -20.69 5.61 -28.80
N PRO A 7 -19.94 5.75 -27.72
CA PRO A 7 -18.53 5.43 -27.73
C PRO A 7 -18.37 3.89 -27.79
N GLU A 8 -17.88 3.37 -28.89
CA GLU A 8 -17.28 2.05 -28.93
C GLU A 8 -15.91 2.13 -28.24
N ALA A 9 -15.91 1.91 -26.94
CA ALA A 9 -14.67 1.69 -26.21
C ALA A 9 -14.36 0.18 -26.21
N LYS A 10 -13.85 -0.34 -27.30
CA LYS A 10 -12.99 -1.52 -27.29
C LYS A 10 -11.57 -1.05 -27.03
N GLY A 11 -11.24 -0.72 -25.79
CA GLY A 11 -9.87 -0.77 -25.33
C GLY A 11 -9.52 -2.24 -25.13
N ASP A 12 -8.61 -2.76 -25.92
CA ASP A 12 -7.98 -4.05 -25.67
C ASP A 12 -7.30 -3.97 -24.30
N ILE A 13 -7.99 -4.50 -23.27
CA ILE A 13 -7.38 -4.76 -21.97
C ILE A 13 -6.37 -5.86 -22.24
N ILE A 14 -5.09 -5.49 -22.26
CA ILE A 14 -3.99 -6.46 -22.33
C ILE A 14 -4.21 -7.41 -21.16
N LYS A 15 -4.65 -8.65 -21.45
CA LYS A 15 -4.69 -9.74 -20.49
C LYS A 15 -3.24 -10.06 -20.11
N MET A 16 -2.69 -9.36 -19.13
CA MET A 16 -1.50 -9.85 -18.45
C MET A 16 -1.97 -10.87 -17.43
N ASP A 17 -1.48 -12.10 -17.54
CA ASP A 17 -1.74 -13.14 -16.54
C ASP A 17 -1.17 -12.65 -15.19
N VAL A 18 -2.06 -12.24 -14.31
CA VAL A 18 -1.73 -11.71 -12.98
C VAL A 18 -1.37 -12.85 -12.04
N LEU A 19 -2.02 -14.01 -12.22
CA LEU A 19 -1.74 -15.27 -11.53
C LEU A 19 -1.00 -16.22 -12.46
N THR A 20 -0.05 -16.97 -11.94
CA THR A 20 0.53 -18.10 -12.67
C THR A 20 -0.51 -19.21 -12.84
N GLU A 21 -0.34 -20.08 -13.84
CA GLU A 21 -1.25 -21.24 -14.04
C GLU A 21 -1.37 -22.11 -12.77
N LYS A 22 -0.30 -22.23 -11.99
CA LYS A 22 -0.29 -22.96 -10.73
C LYS A 22 -1.16 -22.27 -9.67
N GLU A 23 -1.02 -20.98 -9.54
CA GLU A 23 -1.79 -20.17 -8.59
C GLU A 23 -3.26 -20.15 -8.95
N LEU A 24 -3.59 -20.00 -10.23
CA LEU A 24 -4.98 -20.04 -10.69
C LEU A 24 -5.62 -21.41 -10.42
N LYS A 25 -4.91 -22.51 -10.71
CA LYS A 25 -5.39 -23.86 -10.40
C LYS A 25 -5.62 -24.05 -8.90
N TYR A 26 -4.71 -23.59 -8.08
CA TYR A 26 -4.83 -23.65 -6.61
C TYR A 26 -6.05 -22.86 -6.15
N LEU A 27 -6.21 -21.61 -6.61
CA LEU A 27 -7.37 -20.77 -6.29
C LEU A 27 -8.69 -21.45 -6.66
N GLU A 28 -8.81 -21.99 -7.87
CA GLU A 28 -10.03 -22.65 -8.35
C GLU A 28 -10.34 -23.96 -7.59
N GLN A 29 -9.30 -24.68 -7.14
CA GLN A 29 -9.46 -25.86 -6.28
C GLN A 29 -10.03 -25.48 -4.90
N GLU A 30 -9.51 -24.44 -4.27
CA GLU A 30 -10.02 -23.95 -2.98
C GLU A 30 -11.44 -23.41 -3.10
N LEU A 31 -11.74 -22.67 -4.17
CA LEU A 31 -13.09 -22.16 -4.45
C LEU A 31 -14.09 -23.24 -4.89
N LYS A 32 -13.62 -24.41 -5.35
CA LYS A 32 -14.42 -25.48 -5.98
C LYS A 32 -15.24 -25.00 -7.19
N ARG A 33 -14.80 -23.95 -7.83
CA ARG A 33 -15.36 -23.32 -9.02
C ARG A 33 -14.30 -22.50 -9.75
N LYS A 34 -14.61 -22.09 -10.98
CA LYS A 34 -13.76 -21.13 -11.69
C LYS A 34 -13.82 -19.75 -11.04
N ALA A 35 -12.67 -19.09 -10.95
CA ALA A 35 -12.57 -17.70 -10.55
C ALA A 35 -12.94 -16.78 -11.71
N ASN A 36 -13.78 -15.77 -11.46
CA ASN A 36 -14.09 -14.73 -12.45
C ASN A 36 -12.95 -13.69 -12.56
N ASP A 37 -13.03 -12.80 -13.56
CA ASP A 37 -11.96 -11.82 -13.84
C ASP A 37 -11.70 -10.88 -12.64
N THR A 38 -12.75 -10.43 -11.94
CA THR A 38 -12.58 -9.57 -10.75
C THR A 38 -11.88 -10.31 -9.61
N GLU A 39 -12.20 -11.56 -9.40
CA GLU A 39 -11.56 -12.41 -8.39
C GLU A 39 -10.10 -12.69 -8.74
N GLN A 40 -9.80 -12.96 -10.01
CA GLN A 40 -8.44 -13.17 -10.48
C GLN A 40 -7.57 -11.91 -10.32
N ASP A 41 -8.09 -10.74 -10.69
CA ASP A 41 -7.36 -9.47 -10.54
C ASP A 41 -7.14 -9.13 -9.05
N ALA A 42 -8.17 -9.28 -8.20
CA ALA A 42 -8.07 -9.01 -6.77
C ALA A 42 -7.09 -9.94 -6.06
N VAL A 43 -7.20 -11.25 -6.29
CA VAL A 43 -6.28 -12.25 -5.73
C VAL A 43 -4.87 -12.08 -6.30
N GLY A 44 -4.76 -11.78 -7.59
CA GLY A 44 -3.47 -11.57 -8.24
C GLY A 44 -2.70 -10.36 -7.72
N ALA A 45 -3.38 -9.28 -7.36
CA ALA A 45 -2.77 -8.14 -6.69
C ALA A 45 -2.20 -8.54 -5.32
N GLN A 46 -3.01 -9.21 -4.48
CA GLN A 46 -2.60 -9.66 -3.15
C GLN A 46 -1.53 -10.75 -3.20
N TRP A 47 -1.58 -11.68 -4.18
CA TRP A 47 -0.58 -12.73 -4.33
C TRP A 47 0.65 -12.32 -5.16
N SER A 48 0.79 -11.04 -5.51
CA SER A 48 2.03 -10.51 -6.05
C SER A 48 3.17 -10.73 -5.06
N GLU A 49 4.43 -10.80 -5.52
CA GLU A 49 5.58 -10.88 -4.62
C GLU A 49 5.67 -9.66 -3.71
N HIS A 50 5.28 -8.49 -4.23
CA HIS A 50 5.29 -7.22 -3.52
C HIS A 50 4.37 -7.23 -2.29
N CYS A 51 3.09 -7.67 -2.43
CA CYS A 51 2.14 -7.67 -1.31
C CYS A 51 2.28 -8.89 -0.40
N SER A 52 2.54 -10.08 -0.96
CA SER A 52 2.50 -11.34 -0.21
C SER A 52 3.83 -11.79 0.39
N TYR A 53 4.96 -11.27 -0.13
CA TYR A 53 6.30 -11.75 0.22
C TYR A 53 6.45 -13.27 0.05
N LYS A 54 5.70 -13.87 -0.89
CA LYS A 54 5.54 -15.34 -1.01
C LYS A 54 6.85 -16.11 -1.16
N SER A 55 7.91 -15.51 -1.70
CA SER A 55 9.22 -16.16 -1.82
C SER A 55 10.19 -15.80 -0.69
N SER A 56 10.01 -14.68 0.00
CA SER A 56 10.90 -14.20 1.06
C SER A 56 10.36 -14.41 2.49
N LYS A 57 9.05 -14.61 2.66
CA LYS A 57 8.39 -14.74 3.97
C LYS A 57 9.05 -15.77 4.89
N LYS A 58 9.52 -16.91 4.35
CA LYS A 58 10.24 -17.95 5.11
C LYS A 58 11.56 -17.48 5.71
N TYR A 59 12.21 -16.47 5.09
CA TYR A 59 13.44 -15.88 5.60
C TYR A 59 13.16 -14.75 6.58
N LEU A 60 12.11 -13.96 6.35
CA LEU A 60 11.69 -12.90 7.26
C LEU A 60 11.32 -13.46 8.65
N GLN A 61 10.81 -14.68 8.72
CA GLN A 61 10.52 -15.37 9.99
C GLN A 61 11.78 -15.65 10.84
N LEU A 62 12.99 -15.57 10.27
CA LEU A 62 14.25 -15.72 11.00
C LEU A 62 14.65 -14.45 11.75
N LEU A 63 14.04 -13.31 11.44
CA LEU A 63 14.30 -12.05 12.12
C LEU A 63 13.67 -12.04 13.52
N PRO A 64 14.30 -11.41 14.52
CA PRO A 64 13.74 -11.29 15.85
C PRO A 64 12.56 -10.31 15.85
N THR A 65 11.35 -10.83 16.00
CA THR A 65 10.11 -10.05 15.98
C THR A 65 9.43 -9.96 17.35
N LYS A 66 10.05 -10.55 18.38
CA LYS A 66 9.53 -10.56 19.77
C LYS A 66 10.59 -10.04 20.72
N GLY A 67 10.17 -9.33 21.74
CA GLY A 67 11.07 -8.82 22.78
C GLY A 67 10.34 -8.02 23.84
N LYS A 68 11.03 -7.68 24.93
CA LYS A 68 10.47 -6.95 26.08
C LYS A 68 9.77 -5.64 25.69
N HIS A 69 10.30 -4.95 24.68
CA HIS A 69 9.81 -3.65 24.25
C HIS A 69 8.88 -3.71 23.04
N VAL A 70 8.63 -4.89 22.45
CA VAL A 70 7.73 -5.03 21.30
C VAL A 70 6.29 -5.06 21.82
N VAL A 71 5.50 -4.05 21.46
CA VAL A 71 4.07 -3.94 21.77
C VAL A 71 3.23 -4.54 20.64
N VAL A 72 3.56 -4.21 19.39
CA VAL A 72 2.94 -4.77 18.18
C VAL A 72 4.06 -5.26 17.27
N GLY A 73 4.00 -6.53 16.92
CA GLY A 73 4.90 -7.19 15.97
C GLY A 73 4.32 -7.25 14.56
N PRO A 74 4.87 -8.11 13.68
CA PRO A 74 4.39 -8.29 12.31
C PRO A 74 2.91 -8.68 12.23
N GLY A 75 2.23 -8.22 11.17
CA GLY A 75 0.80 -8.47 10.91
C GLY A 75 -0.07 -7.22 10.97
N TYR A 76 0.55 -6.08 11.22
CA TYR A 76 -0.04 -4.74 11.16
C TYR A 76 0.79 -3.86 10.23
N ASP A 77 0.32 -2.65 9.92
CA ASP A 77 0.98 -1.73 8.99
C ASP A 77 2.34 -1.27 9.50
N ALA A 78 2.53 -1.16 10.81
CA ALA A 78 3.82 -0.81 11.40
C ALA A 78 4.09 -1.55 12.70
N GLY A 79 5.38 -1.71 13.05
CA GLY A 79 5.83 -2.21 14.34
C GLY A 79 5.72 -1.15 15.44
N VAL A 80 5.37 -1.56 16.67
CA VAL A 80 5.23 -0.64 17.81
C VAL A 80 6.14 -1.08 18.96
N LEU A 81 6.93 -0.14 19.46
CA LEU A 81 7.87 -0.34 20.56
C LEU A 81 7.49 0.50 21.78
N ASP A 82 7.56 -0.10 22.97
CA ASP A 82 7.45 0.60 24.24
C ASP A 82 8.78 1.31 24.56
N VAL A 83 8.72 2.60 24.79
CA VAL A 83 9.90 3.43 25.14
C VAL A 83 9.87 3.94 26.59
N GLY A 84 8.94 3.43 27.40
CA GLY A 84 8.77 3.77 28.81
C GLY A 84 7.76 4.91 29.03
N ASP A 85 7.38 5.07 30.29
CA ASP A 85 6.48 6.14 30.78
C ASP A 85 5.11 6.23 30.04
N GLY A 86 4.65 5.11 29.47
CA GLY A 86 3.39 5.05 28.71
C GLY A 86 3.51 5.59 27.28
N TYR A 87 4.73 5.86 26.79
CA TYR A 87 4.99 6.29 25.42
C TYR A 87 5.43 5.14 24.51
N ILE A 88 5.15 5.28 23.23
CA ILE A 88 5.48 4.31 22.20
C ILE A 88 6.11 5.00 20.99
N LEU A 89 6.97 4.25 20.30
CA LEU A 89 7.42 4.53 18.94
C LEU A 89 6.79 3.54 17.97
N THR A 90 6.28 4.05 16.88
CA THR A 90 5.85 3.26 15.72
C THR A 90 6.89 3.40 14.63
N VAL A 91 7.27 2.31 14.00
CA VAL A 91 8.32 2.29 12.96
C VAL A 91 7.85 1.46 11.78
N HIS A 92 7.98 2.04 10.60
CA HIS A 92 7.77 1.35 9.33
C HIS A 92 8.88 1.70 8.35
N ILE A 93 9.24 0.77 7.47
CA ILE A 93 10.17 0.98 6.35
C ILE A 93 9.62 0.30 5.11
N GLU A 94 9.66 1.00 4.01
CA GLU A 94 9.17 0.51 2.71
C GLU A 94 10.10 0.94 1.58
N SER A 95 10.15 0.15 0.50
CA SER A 95 10.86 0.49 -0.72
C SER A 95 9.89 0.91 -1.82
N HIS A 96 10.26 1.96 -2.61
CA HIS A 96 9.47 2.45 -3.74
C HIS A 96 10.35 2.59 -5.00
N ASN A 97 10.99 1.49 -5.41
CA ASN A 97 12.09 1.46 -6.38
C ASN A 97 11.62 1.57 -7.83
N HIS A 98 10.75 0.64 -8.28
CA HIS A 98 10.26 0.59 -9.67
C HIS A 98 9.55 1.88 -10.10
N PRO A 99 8.59 2.42 -9.34
CA PRO A 99 7.97 3.69 -9.66
C PRO A 99 8.98 4.83 -9.74
N SER A 100 9.95 4.89 -8.82
CA SER A 100 10.99 5.91 -8.81
C SER A 100 11.97 5.81 -9.99
N ALA A 101 12.21 4.60 -10.52
CA ALA A 101 13.06 4.41 -11.69
C ALA A 101 12.41 4.93 -12.99
N ILE A 102 11.07 4.99 -13.04
CA ILE A 102 10.29 5.47 -14.19
C ILE A 102 9.94 6.95 -14.04
N GLU A 103 9.37 7.34 -12.90
CA GLU A 103 8.97 8.71 -12.57
C GLU A 103 9.51 9.04 -11.17
N PRO A 104 10.78 9.51 -11.07
CA PRO A 104 11.48 9.58 -9.79
C PRO A 104 10.91 10.60 -8.81
N PHE A 105 10.27 11.67 -9.28
CA PHE A 105 9.66 12.65 -8.39
C PHE A 105 8.41 12.07 -7.70
N GLY A 106 7.43 11.64 -8.47
CA GLY A 106 6.18 11.09 -7.94
C GLY A 106 6.39 9.73 -7.25
N GLY A 107 7.27 8.88 -7.83
CA GLY A 107 7.60 7.60 -7.22
C GLY A 107 8.21 7.73 -5.82
N ALA A 108 9.18 8.62 -5.65
CA ALA A 108 9.81 8.85 -4.35
C ALA A 108 8.87 9.58 -3.36
N ALA A 109 8.09 10.54 -3.86
CA ALA A 109 7.08 11.23 -3.07
C ALA A 109 6.03 10.26 -2.51
N THR A 110 5.52 9.34 -3.34
CA THR A 110 4.59 8.29 -2.94
C THR A 110 5.20 7.35 -1.88
N GLY A 111 6.49 7.02 -1.99
CA GLY A 111 7.19 6.25 -0.97
C GLY A 111 7.16 6.90 0.41
N VAL A 112 7.30 8.24 0.47
CA VAL A 112 7.14 8.99 1.73
C VAL A 112 5.69 8.92 2.23
N GLY A 113 4.70 9.12 1.34
CA GLY A 113 3.28 9.08 1.71
C GLY A 113 2.85 7.74 2.27
N GLY A 114 3.26 6.63 1.63
CA GLY A 114 2.94 5.27 2.08
C GLY A 114 3.39 5.00 3.52
N VAL A 115 4.67 5.21 3.82
CA VAL A 115 5.20 4.95 5.18
C VAL A 115 4.56 5.85 6.25
N ILE A 116 4.11 7.06 5.88
CA ILE A 116 3.42 7.96 6.80
C ILE A 116 2.01 7.47 7.09
N ARG A 117 1.29 6.97 6.07
CA ARG A 117 -0.05 6.38 6.27
C ARG A 117 0.01 5.14 7.14
N ASP A 118 1.05 4.30 6.99
CA ASP A 118 1.26 3.13 7.85
C ASP A 118 1.47 3.52 9.33
N ILE A 119 2.23 4.57 9.58
CA ILE A 119 2.40 5.09 10.95
C ILE A 119 1.05 5.55 11.53
N MET A 120 0.28 6.34 10.77
CA MET A 120 -0.98 6.84 11.29
C MET A 120 -2.07 5.78 11.38
N SER A 121 -1.95 4.66 10.64
CA SER A 121 -2.82 3.49 10.78
C SER A 121 -2.72 2.85 12.17
N MET A 122 -1.57 3.02 12.84
CA MET A 122 -1.38 2.56 14.22
C MET A 122 -1.90 3.53 15.30
N GLY A 123 -2.51 4.66 14.90
CA GLY A 123 -3.00 5.69 15.83
C GLY A 123 -1.93 6.65 16.34
N THR A 124 -0.72 6.61 15.80
CA THR A 124 0.39 7.48 16.23
C THR A 124 0.66 8.59 15.24
N ARG A 125 1.21 9.72 15.73
CA ARG A 125 1.59 10.84 14.89
C ARG A 125 2.97 10.61 14.28
N PRO A 126 3.11 10.62 12.94
CA PRO A 126 4.41 10.63 12.27
C PRO A 126 5.20 11.89 12.66
N ILE A 127 6.48 11.73 13.03
CA ILE A 127 7.34 12.82 13.51
C ILE A 127 8.66 12.95 12.76
N ALA A 128 9.07 11.89 12.05
CA ALA A 128 10.35 11.88 11.34
C ALA A 128 10.34 10.88 10.20
N VAL A 129 11.12 11.18 9.16
CA VAL A 129 11.44 10.31 8.04
C VAL A 129 12.95 10.11 7.95
N LEU A 130 13.36 8.93 7.50
CA LEU A 130 14.75 8.59 7.16
C LEU A 130 14.75 7.94 5.78
N ASP A 131 15.80 8.21 4.99
CA ASP A 131 15.90 7.72 3.63
C ASP A 131 17.18 6.90 3.44
N ALA A 132 17.09 5.75 2.74
CA ALA A 132 18.23 5.01 2.26
C ALA A 132 18.19 4.95 0.73
N LEU A 133 19.10 5.68 0.07
CA LEU A 133 19.07 5.91 -1.36
C LEU A 133 20.30 5.30 -2.05
N ARG A 134 20.08 4.63 -3.18
CA ARG A 134 21.16 4.04 -3.99
C ARG A 134 21.00 4.42 -5.45
N PHE A 135 22.09 4.84 -6.07
CA PHE A 135 22.15 5.27 -7.48
C PHE A 135 23.44 4.77 -8.14
N ALA A 136 23.47 4.73 -9.45
CA ALA A 136 24.74 4.60 -10.17
C ALA A 136 25.60 5.86 -10.02
N PRO A 137 26.94 5.75 -10.20
CA PRO A 137 27.86 6.88 -10.08
C PRO A 137 27.47 8.06 -10.96
N ILE A 138 27.49 9.28 -10.38
CA ILE A 138 27.14 10.56 -11.04
C ILE A 138 28.36 11.37 -11.46
N LYS A 139 29.52 10.73 -11.65
CA LYS A 139 30.77 11.40 -12.03
C LYS A 139 30.67 12.13 -13.36
N ALA A 140 31.55 13.10 -13.57
CA ALA A 140 31.43 14.24 -14.47
C ALA A 140 31.46 13.99 -15.99
N ASP A 141 31.26 12.78 -16.51
CA ASP A 141 31.13 12.57 -17.95
C ASP A 141 29.69 12.87 -18.40
N ASN A 142 29.45 14.11 -18.80
CA ASN A 142 28.13 14.57 -19.23
C ASN A 142 27.69 13.98 -20.59
N ASN A 143 28.59 13.33 -21.32
CA ASN A 143 28.29 12.73 -22.64
C ASN A 143 27.81 11.28 -22.52
N ASN A 144 27.88 10.69 -21.31
CA ASN A 144 27.40 9.34 -21.07
C ASN A 144 25.92 9.35 -20.66
N HIS A 145 25.06 8.72 -21.47
CA HIS A 145 23.62 8.62 -21.23
C HIS A 145 23.27 8.04 -19.85
N HIS A 146 23.99 7.01 -19.39
CA HIS A 146 23.75 6.38 -18.10
C HIS A 146 24.07 7.34 -16.94
N VAL A 147 25.12 8.13 -17.05
CA VAL A 147 25.44 9.16 -16.07
C VAL A 147 24.39 10.26 -16.04
N ALA A 148 23.90 10.68 -17.20
CA ALA A 148 22.81 11.67 -17.29
C ALA A 148 21.52 11.16 -16.65
N LYS A 149 21.15 9.88 -16.89
CA LYS A 149 20.01 9.22 -16.27
C LYS A 149 20.18 9.11 -14.75
N SER A 150 21.34 8.69 -14.26
CA SER A 150 21.62 8.62 -12.82
C SER A 150 21.51 9.99 -12.13
N LYS A 151 22.02 11.06 -12.73
CA LYS A 151 21.85 12.43 -12.23
C LYS A 151 20.38 12.85 -12.18
N TRP A 152 19.62 12.50 -13.21
CA TRP A 152 18.19 12.82 -13.29
C TRP A 152 17.40 12.05 -12.21
N LEU A 153 17.66 10.74 -12.03
CA LEU A 153 17.07 9.93 -10.96
C LEU A 153 17.37 10.55 -9.60
N PHE A 154 18.65 10.75 -9.27
CA PHE A 154 19.08 11.31 -8.00
C PHE A 154 18.41 12.65 -7.68
N LYS A 155 18.46 13.60 -8.62
CA LYS A 155 17.87 14.94 -8.45
C LYS A 155 16.38 14.90 -8.17
N ASN A 156 15.64 14.08 -8.92
CA ASN A 156 14.18 14.07 -8.83
C ASN A 156 13.67 13.21 -7.67
N VAL A 157 14.37 12.13 -7.30
CA VAL A 157 14.07 11.37 -6.08
C VAL A 157 14.18 12.27 -4.86
N VAL A 158 15.34 12.94 -4.68
CA VAL A 158 15.54 13.86 -3.54
C VAL A 158 14.51 14.99 -3.54
N LYS A 159 14.16 15.51 -4.73
CA LYS A 159 13.13 16.55 -4.84
C LYS A 159 11.74 16.03 -4.44
N GLY A 160 11.37 14.81 -4.85
CA GLY A 160 10.09 14.20 -4.49
C GLY A 160 9.94 13.98 -2.99
N ILE A 161 10.98 13.44 -2.35
CA ILE A 161 11.02 13.26 -0.89
C ILE A 161 10.89 14.60 -0.17
N ALA A 162 11.68 15.60 -0.59
CA ALA A 162 11.67 16.92 0.03
C ALA A 162 10.32 17.65 -0.13
N ASP A 163 9.71 17.58 -1.31
CA ASP A 163 8.42 18.22 -1.59
C ASP A 163 7.31 17.62 -0.72
N TYR A 164 7.25 16.29 -0.65
CA TYR A 164 6.27 15.60 0.17
C TYR A 164 6.44 15.91 1.65
N GLY A 165 7.64 15.70 2.20
CA GLY A 165 7.96 15.95 3.60
C GLY A 165 7.71 17.40 4.03
N ASN A 166 8.10 18.37 3.19
CA ASN A 166 7.87 19.79 3.45
C ASN A 166 6.37 20.14 3.47
N CYS A 167 5.59 19.61 2.53
CA CYS A 167 4.15 19.88 2.46
C CYS A 167 3.41 19.36 3.68
N ILE A 168 3.71 18.15 4.14
CA ILE A 168 3.06 17.57 5.33
C ILE A 168 3.66 18.05 6.65
N GLY A 169 4.84 18.68 6.62
CA GLY A 169 5.54 19.20 7.79
C GLY A 169 6.23 18.13 8.64
N ILE A 170 6.72 17.05 8.00
CA ILE A 170 7.48 15.98 8.66
C ILE A 170 8.93 15.99 8.13
N PRO A 171 9.94 16.24 8.99
CA PRO A 171 11.32 16.38 8.56
C PRO A 171 11.96 15.03 8.22
N THR A 172 12.81 15.01 7.19
CA THR A 172 13.84 13.98 7.04
C THR A 172 14.97 14.27 8.01
N VAL A 173 15.19 13.39 8.98
CA VAL A 173 16.14 13.61 10.10
C VAL A 173 17.43 12.84 9.94
N GLY A 174 17.52 11.95 8.97
CA GLY A 174 18.70 11.13 8.71
C GLY A 174 18.52 10.25 7.48
N GLY A 175 19.53 9.44 7.23
CA GLY A 175 19.53 8.53 6.09
C GLY A 175 20.94 8.36 5.53
N GLU A 176 21.02 7.74 4.36
CA GLU A 176 22.29 7.52 3.66
C GLU A 176 22.09 7.54 2.14
N ILE A 177 23.14 7.92 1.44
CA ILE A 177 23.18 7.90 -0.02
C ILE A 177 24.45 7.18 -0.45
N GLU A 178 24.29 6.15 -1.29
CA GLU A 178 25.41 5.41 -1.86
C GLU A 178 25.34 5.37 -3.38
N PHE A 179 26.51 5.23 -4.02
CA PHE A 179 26.65 5.16 -5.46
C PHE A 179 27.43 3.90 -5.83
N ASP A 180 26.77 2.97 -6.55
CA ASP A 180 27.35 1.74 -7.01
C ASP A 180 26.97 1.44 -8.48
N PRO A 181 27.92 0.98 -9.32
CA PRO A 181 27.64 0.68 -10.74
C PRO A 181 26.51 -0.32 -10.96
N SER A 182 26.18 -1.18 -9.98
CA SER A 182 25.07 -2.14 -10.07
C SER A 182 23.70 -1.49 -10.21
N PHE A 183 23.57 -0.20 -9.84
CA PHE A 183 22.34 0.59 -10.00
C PHE A 183 22.27 1.34 -11.33
N GLN A 184 23.02 0.91 -12.35
CA GLN A 184 22.96 1.55 -13.67
C GLN A 184 21.52 1.54 -14.21
N ASP A 185 21.03 2.72 -14.60
CA ASP A 185 19.67 3.00 -15.10
C ASP A 185 18.54 2.69 -14.11
N TYR A 186 18.86 2.51 -12.85
CA TYR A 186 17.95 2.16 -11.78
C TYR A 186 18.27 2.96 -10.50
N CYS A 187 17.39 2.90 -9.51
CA CYS A 187 17.62 3.44 -8.17
C CYS A 187 16.98 2.55 -7.10
N LEU A 188 17.51 2.62 -5.90
CA LEU A 188 16.85 2.11 -4.72
C LEU A 188 16.40 3.31 -3.90
N VAL A 189 15.14 3.29 -3.50
CA VAL A 189 14.50 4.33 -2.67
C VAL A 189 13.79 3.62 -1.54
N ASP A 190 14.44 3.55 -0.39
CA ASP A 190 13.84 3.05 0.84
C ASP A 190 13.56 4.24 1.76
N VAL A 191 12.35 4.29 2.29
CA VAL A 191 11.91 5.33 3.22
C VAL A 191 11.45 4.66 4.51
N ALA A 192 11.93 5.15 5.63
CA ALA A 192 11.45 4.76 6.95
C ALA A 192 10.76 5.94 7.62
N ALA A 193 9.64 5.69 8.30
CA ALA A 193 8.97 6.68 9.11
C ALA A 193 8.94 6.26 10.58
N ILE A 194 8.99 7.27 11.44
CA ILE A 194 8.86 7.11 12.89
C ILE A 194 7.64 7.88 13.35
N GLY A 195 6.77 7.20 14.09
CA GLY A 195 5.66 7.80 14.80
C GLY A 195 5.88 7.81 16.30
N PHE A 196 5.23 8.73 16.97
CA PHE A 196 5.24 8.86 18.43
C PHE A 196 3.83 9.04 18.95
N GLY A 197 3.51 8.40 20.06
CA GLY A 197 2.21 8.50 20.68
C GLY A 197 2.19 7.93 22.09
N ARG A 198 0.99 7.85 22.65
CA ARG A 198 0.75 7.14 23.92
C ARG A 198 0.30 5.71 23.64
N ARG A 199 0.61 4.82 24.54
CA ARG A 199 0.22 3.41 24.43
C ARG A 199 -1.31 3.23 24.36
N GLU A 200 -2.05 4.12 24.99
CA GLU A 200 -3.52 4.14 25.01
C GLU A 200 -4.14 4.56 23.66
N ASP A 201 -3.38 5.28 22.81
CA ASP A 201 -3.82 5.75 21.49
C ASP A 201 -3.65 4.68 20.38
N ILE A 202 -3.04 3.52 20.70
CA ILE A 202 -2.83 2.48 19.69
C ILE A 202 -4.17 2.01 19.14
N ILE A 203 -4.29 2.09 17.83
CA ILE A 203 -5.40 1.46 17.13
C ILE A 203 -4.95 0.07 16.67
N THR A 204 -5.62 -0.93 17.18
CA THR A 204 -5.57 -2.30 16.67
C THR A 204 -6.95 -2.65 16.14
N ASN A 205 -7.05 -3.69 15.32
CA ASN A 205 -8.32 -4.11 14.75
C ASN A 205 -9.25 -4.62 15.85
N ARG A 206 -10.23 -3.80 16.23
CA ARG A 206 -11.23 -4.08 17.30
C ARG A 206 -12.66 -4.06 16.77
N ALA A 207 -12.83 -4.14 15.44
CA ALA A 207 -14.15 -4.03 14.83
C ALA A 207 -14.99 -5.29 15.12
N GLU A 208 -16.30 -5.06 15.21
CA GLU A 208 -17.31 -6.09 15.46
C GLU A 208 -18.34 -6.11 14.33
N ALA A 209 -19.16 -7.15 14.30
CA ALA A 209 -20.25 -7.21 13.33
C ALA A 209 -21.15 -5.96 13.41
N ASP A 210 -21.68 -5.54 12.27
CA ASP A 210 -22.46 -4.31 12.09
C ASP A 210 -21.68 -2.99 12.21
N ASP A 211 -20.39 -3.01 12.50
CA ASP A 211 -19.56 -1.80 12.42
C ASP A 211 -19.46 -1.31 10.96
N ILE A 212 -19.32 -0.02 10.81
CA ILE A 212 -19.40 0.68 9.53
C ILE A 212 -18.02 0.84 8.91
N ILE A 213 -17.89 0.45 7.65
CA ILE A 213 -16.65 0.55 6.86
C ILE A 213 -16.72 1.78 5.98
N ILE A 214 -15.72 2.65 6.10
CA ILE A 214 -15.64 3.96 5.43
C ILE A 214 -14.33 4.04 4.65
N LEU A 215 -14.42 4.42 3.38
CA LEU A 215 -13.28 4.87 2.59
C LEU A 215 -13.22 6.40 2.64
N ALA A 216 -12.10 6.96 3.05
CA ALA A 216 -11.90 8.40 3.12
C ALA A 216 -10.62 8.81 2.38
N GLY A 217 -10.59 10.03 1.84
CA GLY A 217 -9.43 10.60 1.16
C GLY A 217 -9.64 10.95 -0.30
N GLY A 218 -8.62 10.72 -1.11
CA GLY A 218 -8.60 11.03 -2.53
C GLY A 218 -9.62 10.24 -3.34
N PRO A 219 -10.15 10.84 -4.43
CA PRO A 219 -11.03 10.10 -5.32
C PRO A 219 -10.26 9.01 -6.07
N THR A 220 -10.82 7.81 -6.09
CA THR A 220 -10.24 6.66 -6.78
C THR A 220 -10.17 6.89 -8.29
N GLY A 221 -9.00 6.68 -8.87
CA GLY A 221 -8.72 6.81 -10.30
C GLY A 221 -8.01 5.57 -10.86
N ARG A 222 -7.52 5.66 -12.10
CA ARG A 222 -6.79 4.58 -12.78
C ARG A 222 -5.27 4.61 -12.56
N ASP A 223 -4.79 5.42 -11.64
CA ASP A 223 -3.40 5.47 -11.24
C ASP A 223 -3.02 4.23 -10.42
N GLY A 224 -1.81 3.74 -10.62
CA GLY A 224 -1.27 2.57 -9.93
C GLY A 224 -1.98 1.25 -10.24
N ILE A 225 -2.87 1.18 -11.24
CA ILE A 225 -3.51 -0.08 -11.60
C ILE A 225 -2.44 -1.12 -11.97
N ARG A 226 -2.44 -2.23 -11.22
CA ARG A 226 -1.42 -3.28 -11.27
C ARG A 226 -0.03 -2.85 -10.82
N GLY A 227 0.11 -1.79 -10.03
CA GLY A 227 1.38 -1.32 -9.49
C GLY A 227 2.12 -2.39 -8.70
N ALA A 228 1.45 -3.11 -7.81
CA ALA A 228 2.00 -4.23 -7.07
C ALA A 228 2.51 -5.37 -7.98
N SER A 229 1.79 -5.70 -9.04
CA SER A 229 2.21 -6.67 -10.04
C SER A 229 3.40 -6.16 -10.87
N PHE A 230 3.42 -4.87 -11.20
CA PHE A 230 4.52 -4.21 -11.88
C PHE A 230 5.79 -4.22 -11.04
N ALA A 231 5.70 -3.88 -9.74
CA ALA A 231 6.83 -3.91 -8.81
C ALA A 231 7.43 -5.31 -8.62
N SER A 232 6.69 -6.37 -8.99
CA SER A 232 7.12 -7.77 -8.89
C SER A 232 7.77 -8.33 -10.17
N LYS A 233 7.90 -7.54 -11.25
CA LYS A 233 8.42 -7.96 -12.56
C LYS A 233 9.68 -7.18 -12.94
N ALA A 234 10.32 -7.57 -14.05
CA ALA A 234 11.40 -6.78 -14.63
C ALA A 234 10.90 -5.40 -15.09
N LEU A 235 11.76 -4.38 -14.95
CA LEU A 235 11.42 -3.01 -15.32
C LEU A 235 11.26 -2.87 -16.85
N GLU A 236 10.10 -2.38 -17.29
CA GLU A 236 9.82 -2.02 -18.67
C GLU A 236 9.36 -0.57 -18.73
N GLU A 237 9.89 0.24 -19.66
CA GLU A 237 9.65 1.70 -19.73
C GLU A 237 8.20 2.09 -20.07
N GLU A 238 7.39 1.18 -20.59
CA GLU A 238 6.02 1.46 -21.07
C GLU A 238 4.98 1.56 -19.93
N ASN A 239 5.33 1.24 -18.70
CA ASN A 239 4.38 1.10 -17.58
C ASN A 239 4.19 2.38 -16.74
N ARG A 240 4.18 3.57 -17.34
CA ARG A 240 3.95 4.84 -16.61
C ARG A 240 2.61 4.91 -15.89
N SER A 241 1.59 4.24 -16.40
CA SER A 241 0.25 4.17 -15.76
C SER A 241 0.23 3.38 -14.44
N ALA A 242 1.28 2.58 -14.18
CA ALA A 242 1.45 1.87 -12.91
C ALA A 242 2.07 2.75 -11.81
N VAL A 243 2.50 3.99 -12.13
CA VAL A 243 3.02 4.94 -11.14
C VAL A 243 1.86 5.74 -10.54
N GLN A 244 1.86 5.84 -9.23
CA GLN A 244 0.86 6.60 -8.48
C GLN A 244 1.13 8.12 -8.58
N ILE A 245 0.08 8.90 -8.34
CA ILE A 245 0.15 10.38 -8.33
C ILE A 245 0.06 10.83 -6.87
N PRO A 246 1.12 11.44 -6.29
CA PRO A 246 1.12 11.89 -4.90
C PRO A 246 0.34 13.21 -4.71
N ASP A 247 -0.40 13.33 -3.61
CA ASP A 247 -1.05 14.57 -3.15
C ASP A 247 -0.70 14.83 -1.67
N PRO A 248 0.50 15.38 -1.37
CA PRO A 248 0.92 15.61 0.00
C PRO A 248 0.06 16.61 0.77
N PHE A 249 -0.67 17.50 0.08
CA PHE A 249 -1.60 18.40 0.75
C PHE A 249 -2.82 17.64 1.29
N LEU A 250 -3.37 16.73 0.50
CA LEU A 250 -4.46 15.87 0.96
C LEU A 250 -4.00 14.94 2.09
N GLU A 251 -2.78 14.39 1.98
CA GLU A 251 -2.19 13.58 3.05
C GLU A 251 -2.09 14.34 4.37
N LYS A 252 -1.70 15.63 4.32
CA LYS A 252 -1.65 16.49 5.51
C LYS A 252 -3.03 16.63 6.15
N LEU A 253 -4.06 16.82 5.35
CA LEU A 253 -5.44 16.93 5.87
C LEU A 253 -5.92 15.60 6.47
N LEU A 254 -5.61 14.47 5.80
CA LEU A 254 -5.91 13.12 6.31
C LEU A 254 -5.21 12.85 7.63
N LEU A 255 -3.93 13.23 7.75
CA LEU A 255 -3.17 13.08 8.98
C LEU A 255 -3.85 13.81 10.14
N GLU A 256 -4.21 15.09 9.96
CA GLU A 256 -4.82 15.85 11.04
C GLU A 256 -6.23 15.33 11.40
N ALA A 257 -7.02 14.93 10.39
CA ALA A 257 -8.32 14.32 10.60
C ALA A 257 -8.23 12.99 11.35
N THR A 258 -7.26 12.12 10.96
CA THR A 258 -7.04 10.82 11.61
C THR A 258 -6.62 11.01 13.07
N MET A 259 -5.66 11.90 13.33
CA MET A 259 -5.20 12.17 14.71
C MET A 259 -6.32 12.76 15.59
N GLU A 260 -7.21 13.58 15.04
CA GLU A 260 -8.37 14.07 15.78
C GLU A 260 -9.39 12.95 16.05
N ALA A 261 -9.61 12.06 15.07
CA ALA A 261 -10.51 10.92 15.23
C ALA A 261 -9.99 9.89 16.25
N VAL A 262 -8.69 9.63 16.28
CA VAL A 262 -8.02 8.82 17.32
C VAL A 262 -8.24 9.43 18.71
N LYS A 263 -7.97 10.72 18.86
CA LYS A 263 -8.14 11.44 20.13
C LYS A 263 -9.59 11.45 20.64
N GLN A 264 -10.58 11.39 19.74
CA GLN A 264 -11.99 11.30 20.08
C GLN A 264 -12.52 9.87 20.21
N ASP A 265 -11.62 8.86 20.16
CA ASP A 265 -11.95 7.43 20.24
C ASP A 265 -13.05 7.00 19.25
N CYS A 266 -12.98 7.57 18.01
CA CYS A 266 -13.98 7.30 16.97
C CYS A 266 -13.66 6.08 16.09
N LEU A 267 -12.47 5.49 16.24
CA LEU A 267 -11.96 4.51 15.32
C LEU A 267 -11.73 3.16 16.00
N LYS A 268 -12.27 2.09 15.42
CA LYS A 268 -12.02 0.70 15.84
C LYS A 268 -10.95 0.03 14.98
N CYS A 269 -10.76 0.50 13.75
CA CYS A 269 -9.73 0.05 12.84
C CYS A 269 -9.34 1.19 11.90
N ILE A 270 -8.07 1.26 11.58
CA ILE A 270 -7.50 2.11 10.54
C ILE A 270 -6.63 1.23 9.66
N LYS A 271 -6.72 1.40 8.35
CA LYS A 271 -5.84 0.75 7.39
C LYS A 271 -5.58 1.71 6.22
N ASP A 272 -4.34 1.81 5.77
CA ASP A 272 -4.03 2.55 4.56
C ASP A 272 -4.45 1.80 3.29
N LEU A 273 -4.51 2.50 2.18
CA LEU A 273 -4.64 1.91 0.85
C LEU A 273 -3.35 2.19 0.07
N GLY A 274 -2.43 1.26 0.13
CA GLY A 274 -1.18 1.25 -0.63
C GLY A 274 -1.23 0.30 -1.82
N GLY A 275 -0.18 -0.54 -1.94
CA GLY A 275 -0.08 -1.56 -2.99
C GLY A 275 -1.26 -2.53 -3.01
N GLY A 276 -1.75 -2.82 -4.22
CA GLY A 276 -2.91 -3.69 -4.44
C GLY A 276 -4.27 -3.08 -4.06
N GLY A 277 -4.31 -1.82 -3.63
CA GLY A 277 -5.51 -1.03 -3.41
C GLY A 277 -6.50 -1.64 -2.42
N LEU A 278 -7.80 -1.57 -2.73
CA LEU A 278 -8.86 -2.13 -1.88
C LEU A 278 -8.75 -3.65 -1.72
N SER A 279 -8.21 -4.35 -2.68
CA SER A 279 -8.08 -5.81 -2.60
C SER A 279 -7.21 -6.21 -1.40
N CYS A 280 -6.01 -5.64 -1.29
CA CYS A 280 -5.11 -5.89 -0.17
C CYS A 280 -5.66 -5.33 1.14
N CYS A 281 -6.08 -4.07 1.14
CA CYS A 281 -6.62 -3.40 2.32
C CYS A 281 -7.79 -4.18 2.95
N LEU A 282 -8.79 -4.59 2.17
CA LEU A 282 -9.97 -5.29 2.69
C LEU A 282 -9.65 -6.72 3.12
N SER A 283 -8.87 -7.47 2.33
CA SER A 283 -8.58 -8.87 2.64
C SER A 283 -7.72 -9.03 3.89
N GLU A 284 -6.68 -8.22 4.02
CA GLU A 284 -5.79 -8.22 5.19
C GLU A 284 -6.50 -7.78 6.46
N THR A 285 -7.31 -6.71 6.37
CA THR A 285 -8.07 -6.23 7.52
C THR A 285 -9.12 -7.23 7.98
N SER A 286 -9.85 -7.83 7.03
CA SER A 286 -10.87 -8.85 7.30
C SER A 286 -10.26 -10.12 7.90
N ASP A 287 -9.15 -10.60 7.35
CA ASP A 287 -8.44 -11.79 7.84
C ASP A 287 -7.87 -11.55 9.26
N ASN A 288 -7.24 -10.40 9.48
CA ASN A 288 -6.71 -10.01 10.79
C ASN A 288 -7.79 -9.94 11.89
N LEU A 289 -8.99 -9.45 11.53
CA LEU A 289 -10.16 -9.42 12.42
C LEU A 289 -10.79 -10.81 12.64
N GLY A 290 -10.56 -11.75 11.73
CA GLY A 290 -11.30 -13.01 11.70
C GLY A 290 -12.79 -12.83 11.38
N LYS A 291 -13.17 -11.74 10.71
CA LYS A 291 -14.54 -11.35 10.34
C LYS A 291 -14.62 -10.98 8.87
N GLY A 292 -15.78 -11.17 8.24
CA GLY A 292 -16.01 -10.81 6.86
C GLY A 292 -16.46 -9.36 6.68
N PHE A 293 -16.46 -8.92 5.42
CA PHE A 293 -16.95 -7.60 5.03
C PHE A 293 -17.97 -7.73 3.90
N ASP A 294 -19.01 -6.91 3.90
CA ASP A 294 -19.97 -6.76 2.78
C ASP A 294 -19.83 -5.33 2.24
N ILE A 295 -19.26 -5.20 1.04
CA ILE A 295 -18.80 -3.94 0.44
C ILE A 295 -19.52 -3.68 -0.88
N GLU A 296 -20.06 -2.47 -1.07
CA GLU A 296 -20.67 -1.99 -2.31
C GLU A 296 -19.74 -1.00 -3.03
N LEU A 297 -19.14 -1.43 -4.15
CA LEU A 297 -18.15 -0.63 -4.89
C LEU A 297 -18.74 0.62 -5.56
N THR A 298 -20.02 0.65 -5.89
CA THR A 298 -20.66 1.83 -6.49
C THR A 298 -20.73 3.03 -5.57
N LYS A 299 -20.47 2.83 -4.27
CA LYS A 299 -20.39 3.91 -3.28
C LYS A 299 -19.02 4.59 -3.24
N ILE A 300 -18.02 4.03 -3.88
CA ILE A 300 -16.68 4.63 -3.93
C ILE A 300 -16.74 5.95 -4.69
N HIS A 301 -16.19 7.01 -4.07
CA HIS A 301 -16.02 8.27 -4.78
C HIS A 301 -14.84 8.17 -5.75
N THR A 302 -15.14 8.42 -7.02
CA THR A 302 -14.16 8.27 -8.11
C THR A 302 -13.80 9.61 -8.71
N ARG A 303 -12.61 9.68 -9.31
CA ARG A 303 -12.15 10.81 -10.13
C ARG A 303 -12.68 10.72 -11.55
N GLU A 304 -12.84 9.50 -12.03
CA GLU A 304 -13.25 9.20 -13.40
C GLU A 304 -14.72 8.79 -13.45
N GLY A 305 -15.43 9.15 -14.53
CA GLY A 305 -16.88 8.99 -14.62
C GLY A 305 -17.37 7.54 -14.66
N TYR A 306 -16.51 6.60 -15.05
CA TYR A 306 -16.80 5.17 -15.05
C TYR A 306 -15.53 4.38 -14.84
N MET A 307 -15.57 3.47 -13.86
CA MET A 307 -14.50 2.50 -13.60
C MET A 307 -15.11 1.10 -13.48
N MET A 308 -14.40 0.11 -14.02
CA MET A 308 -14.79 -1.28 -13.89
C MET A 308 -14.62 -1.78 -12.45
N PRO A 309 -15.38 -2.76 -11.98
CA PRO A 309 -15.26 -3.29 -10.62
C PRO A 309 -13.84 -3.76 -10.27
N ASN A 310 -13.16 -4.44 -11.18
CA ASN A 310 -11.79 -4.87 -10.99
C ASN A 310 -10.82 -3.67 -10.88
N GLU A 311 -10.99 -2.61 -11.70
CA GLU A 311 -10.21 -1.38 -11.58
C GLU A 311 -10.38 -0.72 -10.20
N LEU A 312 -11.61 -0.69 -9.67
CA LEU A 312 -11.90 -0.15 -8.32
C LEU A 312 -11.21 -0.96 -7.22
N MET A 313 -11.14 -2.29 -7.38
CA MET A 313 -10.50 -3.18 -6.41
C MET A 313 -8.98 -3.03 -6.37
N ILE A 314 -8.33 -2.85 -7.52
CA ILE A 314 -6.86 -2.88 -7.64
C ILE A 314 -6.22 -1.51 -7.92
N SER A 315 -7.01 -0.44 -7.96
CA SER A 315 -6.47 0.93 -8.05
C SER A 315 -5.63 1.25 -6.83
N GLU A 316 -4.45 1.81 -7.05
CA GLU A 316 -3.52 2.25 -6.00
C GLU A 316 -3.47 3.78 -5.90
N SER A 317 -4.59 4.47 -6.21
CA SER A 317 -4.72 5.91 -5.93
C SER A 317 -4.34 6.18 -4.48
N GLN A 318 -3.44 7.12 -4.29
CA GLN A 318 -2.84 7.43 -3.00
C GLN A 318 -3.75 8.29 -2.11
N GLU A 319 -3.29 8.57 -0.91
CA GLU A 319 -3.98 9.40 0.09
C GLU A 319 -5.41 8.93 0.36
N ARG A 320 -5.56 7.60 0.51
CA ARG A 320 -6.83 6.97 0.89
C ARG A 320 -6.63 6.12 2.14
N MET A 321 -7.63 6.16 3.02
CA MET A 321 -7.65 5.40 4.28
C MET A 321 -8.97 4.65 4.42
N LEU A 322 -8.92 3.42 4.93
CA LEU A 322 -10.07 2.69 5.41
C LEU A 322 -10.23 2.92 6.91
N TYR A 323 -11.40 3.34 7.32
CA TYR A 323 -11.78 3.45 8.72
C TYR A 323 -12.93 2.51 9.04
N ILE A 324 -12.89 1.91 10.23
CA ILE A 324 -14.03 1.18 10.77
C ILE A 324 -14.44 1.85 12.09
N THR A 325 -15.73 2.14 12.22
CA THR A 325 -16.33 2.77 13.38
C THR A 325 -17.69 2.15 13.72
N ASP A 326 -18.14 2.30 14.94
CA ASP A 326 -19.49 1.90 15.30
C ASP A 326 -20.57 2.92 14.91
N LYS A 327 -21.83 2.50 14.94
CA LYS A 327 -22.97 3.36 14.58
C LYS A 327 -23.09 4.60 15.44
N GLN A 328 -22.63 4.55 16.71
CA GLN A 328 -22.77 5.68 17.65
C GLN A 328 -21.76 6.78 17.36
N ARG A 329 -20.55 6.40 16.94
CA ARG A 329 -19.43 7.31 16.65
C ARG A 329 -19.37 7.77 15.19
N LEU A 330 -20.17 7.15 14.30
CA LEU A 330 -20.19 7.45 12.87
C LEU A 330 -20.36 8.95 12.58
N SER A 331 -21.32 9.61 13.20
CA SER A 331 -21.59 11.04 12.98
C SER A 331 -20.43 11.94 13.42
N ILE A 332 -19.73 11.55 14.47
CA ILE A 332 -18.55 12.28 14.97
C ILE A 332 -17.42 12.15 13.94
N LEU A 333 -17.12 10.92 13.48
CA LEU A 333 -16.10 10.70 12.46
C LEU A 333 -16.41 11.47 11.17
N GLN A 334 -17.65 11.42 10.67
CA GLN A 334 -18.06 12.16 9.47
C GLN A 334 -17.93 13.69 9.66
N SER A 335 -18.22 14.21 10.86
CA SER A 335 -18.04 15.61 11.19
C SER A 335 -16.55 16.02 11.15
N ILE A 336 -15.66 15.17 11.70
CA ILE A 336 -14.21 15.39 11.65
C ILE A 336 -13.73 15.40 10.20
N LEU A 337 -14.05 14.36 9.41
CA LEU A 337 -13.65 14.28 8.01
C LEU A 337 -14.14 15.49 7.21
N SER A 338 -15.39 15.90 7.41
CA SER A 338 -15.97 17.08 6.75
C SER A 338 -15.30 18.39 7.18
N LYS A 339 -14.91 18.55 8.45
CA LYS A 339 -14.16 19.70 8.97
C LYS A 339 -12.84 19.91 8.21
N TYR A 340 -12.14 18.83 7.87
CA TYR A 340 -10.90 18.88 7.10
C TYR A 340 -11.12 18.81 5.58
N GLY A 341 -12.36 18.83 5.10
CA GLY A 341 -12.68 18.76 3.68
C GLY A 341 -12.40 17.39 3.04
N ILE A 342 -12.27 16.35 3.85
CA ILE A 342 -11.99 14.99 3.38
C ILE A 342 -13.26 14.35 2.81
N LYS A 343 -13.20 13.96 1.54
CA LYS A 343 -14.25 13.13 0.93
C LYS A 343 -14.28 11.78 1.61
N HIS A 344 -15.47 11.24 1.82
CA HIS A 344 -15.61 9.91 2.40
C HIS A 344 -16.88 9.22 1.92
N SER A 345 -16.84 7.89 1.89
CA SER A 345 -17.95 7.05 1.46
C SER A 345 -18.13 5.88 2.42
N ILE A 346 -19.35 5.63 2.85
CA ILE A 346 -19.69 4.40 3.58
C ILE A 346 -19.79 3.28 2.55
N LEU A 347 -18.84 2.34 2.60
CA LEU A 347 -18.78 1.25 1.65
C LEU A 347 -19.67 0.07 2.05
N GLY A 348 -19.74 -0.23 3.35
CA GLY A 348 -20.43 -1.41 3.82
C GLY A 348 -20.31 -1.63 5.32
N THR A 349 -20.37 -2.89 5.74
CA THR A 349 -20.35 -3.29 7.15
C THR A 349 -19.51 -4.55 7.39
N VAL A 350 -19.03 -4.68 8.60
CA VAL A 350 -18.39 -5.88 9.12
C VAL A 350 -19.46 -6.97 9.34
N GLN A 351 -19.11 -8.24 9.05
CA GLN A 351 -20.00 -9.38 9.12
C GLN A 351 -19.46 -10.44 10.11
N GLU A 352 -20.34 -11.28 10.66
CA GLU A 352 -19.89 -12.38 11.55
C GLU A 352 -19.19 -13.52 10.80
N HIS A 353 -19.53 -13.79 9.52
CA HIS A 353 -18.81 -14.76 8.71
C HIS A 353 -17.43 -14.22 8.28
N GLN A 354 -16.57 -15.06 7.71
CA GLN A 354 -15.20 -14.68 7.33
C GLN A 354 -15.05 -14.41 5.81
N ASP A 355 -16.15 -14.33 5.06
CA ASP A 355 -16.10 -14.06 3.63
C ASP A 355 -15.99 -12.55 3.38
N LEU A 356 -15.17 -12.20 2.42
CA LEU A 356 -15.18 -10.90 1.77
C LEU A 356 -16.22 -10.96 0.63
N ILE A 357 -17.32 -10.21 0.79
CA ILE A 357 -18.40 -10.07 -0.17
C ILE A 357 -18.28 -8.72 -0.84
N ILE A 358 -18.04 -8.70 -2.14
CA ILE A 358 -17.96 -7.48 -2.94
C ILE A 358 -19.18 -7.41 -3.86
N ARG A 359 -19.85 -6.27 -3.80
CA ARG A 359 -21.02 -5.96 -4.63
C ARG A 359 -20.74 -4.83 -5.59
N HIS A 360 -21.40 -4.89 -6.71
CA HIS A 360 -21.47 -3.78 -7.65
C HIS A 360 -22.92 -3.63 -8.14
N SER A 361 -23.53 -2.47 -7.92
CA SER A 361 -24.95 -2.20 -8.17
C SER A 361 -25.87 -3.23 -7.50
N GLY A 362 -25.56 -3.57 -6.26
CA GLY A 362 -26.31 -4.54 -5.43
C GLY A 362 -26.08 -6.02 -5.76
N LYS A 363 -25.39 -6.34 -6.85
CA LYS A 363 -25.07 -7.71 -7.24
C LYS A 363 -23.74 -8.16 -6.65
N VAL A 364 -23.69 -9.35 -6.09
CA VAL A 364 -22.43 -9.98 -5.66
C VAL A 364 -21.60 -10.30 -6.90
N ILE A 365 -20.38 -9.75 -6.94
CA ILE A 365 -19.41 -9.98 -8.02
C ILE A 365 -18.19 -10.76 -7.55
N MET A 366 -17.95 -10.81 -6.23
CA MET A 366 -16.92 -11.62 -5.60
C MET A 366 -17.42 -12.06 -4.22
N GLN A 367 -17.23 -13.32 -3.91
CA GLN A 367 -17.44 -13.87 -2.56
C GLN A 367 -16.44 -14.98 -2.32
N MET A 368 -15.56 -14.80 -1.37
CA MET A 368 -14.56 -15.79 -0.97
C MET A 368 -14.02 -15.51 0.43
N PRO A 369 -13.48 -16.54 1.12
CA PRO A 369 -12.85 -16.34 2.41
C PRO A 369 -11.71 -15.33 2.34
N SER A 370 -11.68 -14.34 3.24
CA SER A 370 -10.61 -13.33 3.30
C SER A 370 -9.23 -13.97 3.49
N HIS A 371 -9.14 -15.03 4.29
CA HIS A 371 -7.93 -15.82 4.48
C HIS A 371 -7.33 -16.34 3.16
N LEU A 372 -8.18 -16.83 2.25
CA LEU A 372 -7.71 -17.32 0.95
C LEU A 372 -7.08 -16.20 0.11
N ILE A 373 -7.60 -14.98 0.20
CA ILE A 373 -7.06 -13.83 -0.51
C ILE A 373 -5.76 -13.36 0.16
N ALA A 374 -5.78 -13.17 1.48
CA ALA A 374 -4.66 -12.60 2.25
C ALA A 374 -3.40 -13.50 2.26
N HIS A 375 -3.53 -14.80 2.05
CA HIS A 375 -2.42 -15.74 2.15
C HIS A 375 -2.10 -16.43 0.80
N ALA A 376 -1.16 -15.85 0.08
CA ALA A 376 -0.62 -16.45 -1.13
C ALA A 376 0.08 -17.79 -0.84
N PRO A 377 -0.02 -18.78 -1.76
CA PRO A 377 0.78 -20.00 -1.67
C PRO A 377 2.26 -19.63 -1.73
N LEU A 378 3.07 -20.22 -0.84
CA LEU A 378 4.51 -19.93 -0.79
C LEU A 378 5.19 -20.36 -2.09
N ALA A 379 6.04 -19.48 -2.61
CA ALA A 379 6.85 -19.75 -3.78
C ALA A 379 8.25 -20.20 -3.34
N ASP A 380 8.62 -21.43 -3.70
CA ASP A 380 9.99 -21.91 -3.47
C ASP A 380 10.85 -21.56 -4.68
N ARG A 381 11.79 -20.63 -4.46
CA ARG A 381 12.75 -20.22 -5.48
C ARG A 381 14.09 -20.88 -5.20
N ALA A 382 14.70 -21.46 -6.23
CA ALA A 382 16.03 -22.03 -6.12
C ALA A 382 17.06 -20.94 -5.75
N ALA A 383 17.76 -21.12 -4.65
CA ALA A 383 18.82 -20.22 -4.22
C ALA A 383 20.18 -20.81 -4.60
N LYS A 384 21.05 -19.99 -5.20
CA LYS A 384 22.45 -20.34 -5.48
C LYS A 384 23.36 -19.46 -4.62
N ARG A 385 24.19 -20.08 -3.82
CA ARG A 385 25.20 -19.36 -3.03
C ARG A 385 26.21 -18.71 -3.97
N PRO A 386 26.44 -17.40 -3.88
CA PRO A 386 27.48 -16.73 -4.66
C PRO A 386 28.88 -17.24 -4.28
N THR A 387 29.70 -17.55 -5.28
CA THR A 387 31.05 -18.11 -5.08
C THR A 387 32.03 -17.14 -4.41
N TYR A 388 31.83 -15.83 -4.56
CA TYR A 388 32.67 -14.83 -3.91
C TYR A 388 32.60 -14.89 -2.38
N LEU A 389 31.49 -15.37 -1.79
CA LEU A 389 31.37 -15.54 -0.34
C LEU A 389 32.36 -16.56 0.24
N ASP A 390 32.83 -17.51 -0.57
CA ASP A 390 33.81 -18.48 -0.14
C ASP A 390 35.23 -17.86 -0.04
N ASN A 391 35.47 -16.77 -0.79
CA ASN A 391 36.71 -16.02 -0.72
C ASN A 391 36.71 -15.04 0.49
N LEU A 392 35.57 -14.45 0.86
CA LEU A 392 35.47 -13.59 2.03
C LEU A 392 35.76 -14.32 3.36
N LYS A 393 35.40 -15.60 3.48
CA LYS A 393 35.71 -16.42 4.67
C LYS A 393 37.22 -16.73 4.85
N LYS A 394 38.04 -16.52 3.81
CA LYS A 394 39.49 -16.73 3.89
C LYS A 394 40.27 -15.49 4.33
N THR A 395 39.56 -14.35 4.49
CA THR A 395 40.18 -13.05 4.79
C THR A 395 39.91 -12.56 6.23
N VAL A 396 39.24 -13.38 7.05
CA VAL A 396 39.00 -13.11 8.50
C VAL A 396 39.85 -14.05 9.35
#